data_f476c1557e0e54f375a6fc5f1a3d159b
#
_entry.id   f476c1557e0e54f375a6fc5f1a3d159b
#
_cell.length_a   1.000
_cell.length_b   1.000
_cell.length_c   1.000
_cell.angle_alpha   90.00
_cell.angle_beta   90.00
_cell.angle_gamma   90.00
#
_symmetry.space_group_name_H-M   'P 1'
#
loop_
_entity.id
_entity.type
_entity.pdbx_description
1 polymer ?
#
loop_
_entity_poly.entity_id
_entity_poly.type
_entity_poly.pdbx_seq_one_letter_code
_entity_poly.pdbx_strand_id
1 'polypeptide(L)'
;FLNYTHRFESASTLPEKNRNYNYPGGSLSIIASDLIKPLKNSDVISYWKIRTSLAGTARLNTPYSTQSVFVNNFASGNGFSYGFTNANPELAPERQSTYELGTEFRLFRNKLNLEATYYNTLNKGQIIENFRLSYGTGFVLNTQNAASTRNQGVEITLGSNVINKAKFGWNFQMNFNKMWNEVIDMPRNVAEYYIADTWLYGNARGGLILGGRTTSITSFGYARNNQGQL
;
A
#
# COMPACT_ATOMS: atom_id res chain seq x y z
N PHE A 1 15.21 -10.63 -20.63
CA PHE A 1 13.86 -11.23 -20.49
C PHE A 1 12.83 -10.12 -20.40
N LEU A 2 11.76 -10.23 -21.18
CA LEU A 2 10.62 -9.33 -21.18
C LEU A 2 9.37 -10.16 -20.89
N ASN A 3 8.53 -9.68 -19.98
CA ASN A 3 7.23 -10.27 -19.70
C ASN A 3 6.16 -9.17 -19.73
N TYR A 4 5.00 -9.48 -20.31
CA TYR A 4 3.82 -8.63 -20.31
C TYR A 4 2.61 -9.45 -19.90
N THR A 5 1.80 -8.89 -19.03
CA THR A 5 0.53 -9.46 -18.57
C THR A 5 -0.56 -8.41 -18.67
N HIS A 6 -1.76 -8.83 -18.99
CA HIS A 6 -2.94 -7.96 -18.95
C HIS A 6 -4.11 -8.75 -18.38
N ARG A 7 -4.77 -8.20 -17.39
CA ARG A 7 -5.90 -8.84 -16.75
C ARG A 7 -7.15 -8.00 -16.91
N PHE A 8 -8.22 -8.66 -17.32
CA PHE A 8 -9.57 -8.11 -17.42
C PHE A 8 -10.44 -8.81 -16.38
N GLU A 9 -11.14 -8.05 -15.59
CA GLU A 9 -12.01 -8.56 -14.55
C GLU A 9 -13.38 -7.88 -14.58
N SER A 10 -14.40 -8.62 -14.12
CA SER A 10 -15.73 -8.11 -13.89
C SER A 10 -16.21 -8.59 -12.51
N ALA A 11 -16.68 -7.67 -11.67
CA ALA A 11 -17.12 -7.96 -10.32
C ALA A 11 -18.58 -7.54 -10.10
N SER A 12 -19.42 -8.50 -9.75
CA SER A 12 -20.84 -8.27 -9.47
C SER A 12 -21.10 -7.46 -8.18
N THR A 13 -20.07 -7.33 -7.33
CA THR A 13 -20.13 -6.53 -6.09
C THR A 13 -20.06 -5.03 -6.35
N LEU A 14 -19.72 -4.62 -7.57
CA LEU A 14 -19.62 -3.23 -8.00
C LEU A 14 -20.85 -2.81 -8.82
N PRO A 15 -21.17 -1.50 -8.85
CA PRO A 15 -22.21 -0.97 -9.72
C PRO A 15 -21.88 -1.24 -11.20
N GLU A 16 -22.89 -1.33 -12.04
CA GLU A 16 -22.76 -1.72 -13.45
C GLU A 16 -21.71 -0.90 -14.21
N LYS A 17 -21.67 0.40 -13.97
CA LYS A 17 -20.71 1.31 -14.62
C LYS A 17 -19.25 1.07 -14.21
N ASN A 18 -18.99 0.49 -13.02
CA ASN A 18 -17.66 0.30 -12.46
C ASN A 18 -17.24 -1.17 -12.34
N ARG A 19 -18.12 -2.12 -12.76
CA ARG A 19 -17.86 -3.55 -12.56
C ARG A 19 -16.77 -4.11 -13.44
N ASN A 20 -16.55 -3.51 -14.62
CA ASN A 20 -15.53 -3.94 -15.56
C ASN A 20 -14.27 -3.10 -15.40
N TYR A 21 -13.16 -3.74 -15.13
CA TYR A 21 -11.87 -3.08 -14.97
C TYR A 21 -10.74 -3.95 -15.47
N ASN A 22 -9.64 -3.32 -15.78
CA ASN A 22 -8.44 -3.99 -16.26
C ASN A 22 -7.18 -3.35 -15.68
N TYR A 23 -6.12 -4.13 -15.67
CA TYR A 23 -4.81 -3.65 -15.28
C TYR A 23 -3.71 -4.40 -16.02
N PRO A 24 -2.77 -3.65 -16.64
CA PRO A 24 -1.59 -4.21 -17.26
C PRO A 24 -0.51 -4.47 -16.22
N GLY A 25 0.39 -5.37 -16.56
CA GLY A 25 1.64 -5.61 -15.86
C GLY A 25 2.76 -5.86 -16.87
N GLY A 26 3.97 -5.52 -16.49
CA GLY A 26 5.12 -5.77 -17.33
C GLY A 26 6.40 -5.82 -16.51
N SER A 27 7.35 -6.64 -16.94
CA SER A 27 8.66 -6.69 -16.32
C SER A 27 9.76 -6.88 -17.34
N LEU A 28 10.89 -6.23 -17.09
CA LEU A 28 12.12 -6.34 -17.87
C LEU A 28 13.26 -6.76 -16.96
N SER A 29 14.04 -7.73 -17.39
CA SER A 29 15.21 -8.20 -16.69
C SER A 29 16.38 -8.38 -17.66
N ILE A 30 17.51 -7.78 -17.33
CA ILE A 30 18.71 -7.72 -18.15
C ILE A 30 19.89 -8.24 -17.31
N ILE A 31 20.63 -9.20 -17.84
CA ILE A 31 21.91 -9.64 -17.27
C ILE A 31 23.01 -8.75 -17.86
N ALA A 32 23.34 -7.70 -17.12
CA ALA A 32 24.29 -6.69 -17.57
C ALA A 32 25.72 -7.24 -17.68
N SER A 33 26.10 -8.23 -16.86
CA SER A 33 27.38 -8.90 -16.94
C SER A 33 27.60 -9.63 -18.27
N ASP A 34 26.54 -10.08 -18.95
CA ASP A 34 26.65 -10.76 -20.24
C ASP A 34 26.72 -9.78 -21.42
N LEU A 35 26.12 -8.60 -21.27
CA LEU A 35 26.04 -7.58 -22.32
C LEU A 35 27.28 -6.68 -22.34
N ILE A 36 27.85 -6.37 -21.18
CA ILE A 36 28.97 -5.43 -21.04
C ILE A 36 30.28 -6.20 -21.11
N LYS A 37 30.93 -6.14 -22.26
CA LYS A 37 32.17 -6.89 -22.54
C LYS A 37 33.23 -6.82 -21.43
N PRO A 38 33.59 -5.64 -20.82
CA PRO A 38 34.55 -5.57 -19.73
C PRO A 38 34.14 -6.34 -18.48
N LEU A 39 32.87 -6.56 -18.24
CA LEU A 39 32.34 -7.25 -17.05
C LEU A 39 32.40 -8.77 -17.21
N LYS A 40 32.32 -9.28 -18.43
CA LYS A 40 32.27 -10.71 -18.74
C LYS A 40 33.50 -11.49 -18.22
N ASN A 41 34.64 -10.84 -18.11
CA ASN A 41 35.92 -11.42 -17.60
C ASN A 41 36.37 -10.73 -16.30
N SER A 42 35.49 -10.11 -15.56
CA SER A 42 35.84 -9.41 -14.32
C SER A 42 36.01 -10.40 -13.17
N ASP A 43 37.14 -10.34 -12.49
CA ASP A 43 37.38 -11.11 -11.26
C ASP A 43 36.54 -10.60 -10.06
N VAL A 44 36.03 -9.37 -10.15
CA VAL A 44 35.23 -8.73 -9.10
C VAL A 44 33.75 -8.98 -9.28
N ILE A 45 33.22 -8.69 -10.47
CA ILE A 45 31.78 -8.83 -10.77
C ILE A 45 31.56 -10.14 -11.50
N SER A 46 31.09 -11.16 -10.79
CA SER A 46 30.79 -12.48 -11.37
C SER A 46 29.42 -12.52 -12.04
N TYR A 47 28.52 -11.66 -11.60
CA TYR A 47 27.16 -11.57 -12.13
C TYR A 47 26.55 -10.22 -11.76
N TRP A 48 25.88 -9.60 -12.73
CA TRP A 48 25.10 -8.38 -12.51
C TRP A 48 23.80 -8.45 -13.30
N LYS A 49 22.68 -8.38 -12.58
CA LYS A 49 21.34 -8.35 -13.15
C LYS A 49 20.60 -7.08 -12.72
N ILE A 50 19.93 -6.46 -13.66
CA ILE A 50 19.01 -5.34 -13.42
C ILE A 50 17.61 -5.83 -13.75
N ARG A 51 16.64 -5.50 -12.91
CA ARG A 51 15.22 -5.80 -13.13
C ARG A 51 14.36 -4.57 -12.88
N THR A 52 13.31 -4.42 -13.65
CA THR A 52 12.27 -3.43 -13.42
C THR A 52 10.92 -4.06 -13.67
N SER A 53 9.92 -3.67 -12.91
CA SER A 53 8.55 -4.12 -13.09
C SER A 53 7.55 -3.01 -12.85
N LEU A 54 6.43 -3.09 -13.54
CA LEU A 54 5.23 -2.31 -13.30
C LEU A 54 4.07 -3.30 -13.22
N ALA A 55 3.34 -3.29 -12.11
CA ALA A 55 2.20 -4.16 -11.91
C ALA A 55 1.00 -3.36 -11.40
N GLY A 56 -0.17 -3.63 -11.99
CA GLY A 56 -1.45 -3.15 -11.52
C GLY A 56 -2.24 -4.25 -10.83
N THR A 57 -3.06 -3.91 -9.85
CA THR A 57 -4.08 -4.78 -9.26
C THR A 57 -5.24 -3.95 -8.76
N ALA A 58 -6.36 -4.61 -8.47
CA ALA A 58 -7.54 -4.00 -7.89
C ALA A 58 -8.00 -4.77 -6.66
N ARG A 59 -8.55 -4.05 -5.69
CA ARG A 59 -9.24 -4.62 -4.53
C ARG A 59 -10.70 -4.23 -4.58
N LEU A 60 -11.56 -5.17 -4.24
CA LEU A 60 -13.00 -5.01 -4.24
C LEU A 60 -13.53 -4.69 -2.86
N ASN A 61 -14.72 -4.11 -2.84
CA ASN A 61 -15.54 -3.93 -1.64
C ASN A 61 -16.17 -5.26 -1.19
N THR A 62 -16.69 -5.23 0.03
CA THR A 62 -17.57 -6.28 0.53
C THR A 62 -18.86 -6.35 -0.29
N PRO A 63 -19.45 -7.55 -0.47
CA PRO A 63 -20.76 -7.69 -1.13
C PRO A 63 -21.83 -6.79 -0.49
N TYR A 64 -22.75 -6.30 -1.31
CA TYR A 64 -23.89 -5.47 -0.90
C TYR A 64 -23.57 -4.05 -0.38
N SER A 65 -22.32 -3.59 -0.44
CA SER A 65 -21.94 -2.23 -0.04
C SER A 65 -22.48 -1.12 -0.96
N THR A 66 -23.07 -1.49 -2.11
CA THR A 66 -23.59 -0.55 -3.10
C THR A 66 -25.09 -0.24 -2.92
N GLN A 67 -25.76 -0.94 -2.03
CA GLN A 67 -27.21 -0.78 -1.78
C GLN A 67 -27.46 -0.71 -0.29
N SER A 68 -28.24 0.28 0.12
CA SER A 68 -28.73 0.38 1.51
C SER A 68 -29.80 -0.67 1.75
N VAL A 69 -29.68 -1.38 2.86
CA VAL A 69 -30.62 -2.43 3.27
C VAL A 69 -31.23 -2.07 4.61
N PHE A 70 -32.45 -2.53 4.82
CA PHE A 70 -33.07 -2.45 6.14
C PHE A 70 -32.45 -3.52 7.05
N VAL A 71 -32.13 -3.12 8.27
CA VAL A 71 -31.67 -4.03 9.32
C VAL A 71 -32.84 -4.28 10.32
N ASN A 72 -32.97 -5.53 10.75
CA ASN A 72 -33.99 -5.87 11.76
C ASN A 72 -33.53 -5.34 13.12
N ASN A 73 -34.43 -4.62 13.78
CA ASN A 73 -34.19 -4.06 15.10
C ASN A 73 -35.02 -4.80 16.15
N PHE A 74 -34.45 -5.82 16.75
CA PHE A 74 -35.12 -6.63 17.77
C PHE A 74 -35.46 -5.86 19.05
N ALA A 75 -34.72 -4.78 19.34
CA ALA A 75 -34.93 -3.98 20.55
C ALA A 75 -36.21 -3.15 20.50
N SER A 76 -36.79 -2.87 19.32
CA SER A 76 -38.00 -2.09 19.13
C SER A 76 -39.23 -2.91 18.67
N GLY A 77 -39.29 -4.19 19.05
CA GLY A 77 -40.47 -5.01 18.75
C GLY A 77 -40.52 -5.58 17.34
N ASN A 78 -39.41 -6.02 16.79
CA ASN A 78 -39.26 -6.60 15.44
C ASN A 78 -39.54 -5.63 14.29
N GLY A 79 -39.20 -4.37 14.45
CA GLY A 79 -39.27 -3.38 13.38
C GLY A 79 -37.98 -3.42 12.50
N PHE A 80 -38.12 -2.81 11.32
CA PHE A 80 -37.01 -2.57 10.44
C PHE A 80 -36.56 -1.11 10.54
N SER A 81 -35.24 -0.87 10.54
CA SER A 81 -34.66 0.46 10.48
C SER A 81 -33.58 0.54 9.41
N TYR A 82 -33.24 1.74 8.97
CA TYR A 82 -32.02 1.94 8.19
C TYR A 82 -30.80 1.65 9.07
N GLY A 83 -29.79 1.03 8.47
CA GLY A 83 -28.49 0.87 9.11
C GLY A 83 -27.80 2.21 9.33
N PHE A 84 -26.76 2.22 10.17
CA PHE A 84 -25.96 3.43 10.43
C PHE A 84 -25.06 3.83 9.25
N THR A 85 -24.75 2.89 8.37
CA THR A 85 -23.86 3.09 7.23
C THR A 85 -24.67 3.22 5.94
N ASN A 86 -24.44 4.32 5.24
CA ASN A 86 -24.99 4.54 3.91
C ASN A 86 -24.14 3.78 2.89
N ALA A 87 -24.81 3.02 2.04
CA ALA A 87 -24.17 2.38 0.90
C ALA A 87 -23.83 3.41 -0.19
N ASN A 88 -22.87 3.06 -1.06
CA ASN A 88 -22.46 3.93 -2.15
C ASN A 88 -22.76 3.29 -3.51
N PRO A 89 -23.79 3.78 -4.25
CA PRO A 89 -24.10 3.29 -5.59
C PRO A 89 -23.06 3.67 -6.66
N GLU A 90 -22.10 4.52 -6.30
CA GLU A 90 -21.02 5.01 -7.18
C GLU A 90 -19.68 4.32 -6.93
N LEU A 91 -19.65 3.30 -6.04
CA LEU A 91 -18.43 2.66 -5.59
C LEU A 91 -17.59 2.12 -6.76
N ALA A 92 -16.30 2.41 -6.72
CA ALA A 92 -15.32 1.92 -7.69
C ALA A 92 -14.30 0.99 -7.01
N PRO A 93 -13.63 0.11 -7.76
CA PRO A 93 -12.56 -0.71 -7.17
C PRO A 93 -11.40 0.16 -6.68
N GLU A 94 -10.79 -0.22 -5.58
CA GLU A 94 -9.48 0.33 -5.20
C GLU A 94 -8.45 -0.09 -6.25
N ARG A 95 -7.60 0.82 -6.66
CA ARG A 95 -6.54 0.55 -7.65
C ARG A 95 -5.18 0.66 -7.00
N GLN A 96 -4.38 -0.38 -7.19
CA GLN A 96 -2.99 -0.37 -6.76
C GLN A 96 -2.09 -0.47 -7.99
N SER A 97 -1.07 0.37 -8.04
CA SER A 97 0.00 0.32 -9.03
C SER A 97 1.34 0.29 -8.32
N THR A 98 2.15 -0.71 -8.62
CA THR A 98 3.48 -0.89 -8.04
C THR A 98 4.53 -0.80 -9.13
N TYR A 99 5.52 0.05 -8.93
CA TYR A 99 6.75 0.10 -9.70
C TYR A 99 7.91 -0.42 -8.86
N GLU A 100 8.73 -1.27 -9.45
CA GLU A 100 9.92 -1.80 -8.81
C GLU A 100 11.15 -1.65 -9.71
N LEU A 101 12.27 -1.33 -9.07
CA LEU A 101 13.60 -1.33 -9.69
C LEU A 101 14.55 -2.11 -8.77
N GLY A 102 15.12 -3.17 -9.29
CA GLY A 102 15.99 -4.05 -8.53
C GLY A 102 17.30 -4.32 -9.24
N THR A 103 18.32 -4.60 -8.45
CA THR A 103 19.63 -5.03 -8.94
C THR A 103 20.16 -6.18 -8.09
N GLU A 104 20.83 -7.13 -8.73
CA GLU A 104 21.47 -8.27 -8.10
C GLU A 104 22.94 -8.32 -8.56
N PHE A 105 23.84 -8.29 -7.61
CA PHE A 105 25.27 -8.48 -7.82
C PHE A 105 25.76 -9.76 -7.15
N ARG A 106 26.58 -10.52 -7.85
CA ARG A 106 27.42 -11.56 -7.28
C ARG A 106 28.88 -11.19 -7.50
N LEU A 107 29.58 -11.02 -6.42
CA LEU A 107 30.93 -10.49 -6.42
C LEU A 107 31.94 -11.54 -5.95
N PHE A 108 33.21 -11.37 -6.37
CA PHE A 108 34.35 -12.19 -5.93
C PHE A 108 34.11 -13.69 -6.10
N ARG A 109 33.71 -14.09 -7.32
CA ARG A 109 33.37 -15.50 -7.66
C ARG A 109 32.28 -16.07 -6.75
N ASN A 110 31.17 -15.32 -6.60
CA ASN A 110 30.00 -15.64 -5.78
C ASN A 110 30.24 -15.72 -4.26
N LYS A 111 31.32 -15.14 -3.75
CA LYS A 111 31.53 -15.08 -2.29
C LYS A 111 30.66 -14.05 -1.61
N LEU A 112 30.28 -12.98 -2.32
CA LEU A 112 29.43 -11.92 -1.83
C LEU A 112 28.26 -11.73 -2.78
N ASN A 113 27.04 -11.80 -2.25
CA ASN A 113 25.79 -11.56 -2.98
C ASN A 113 25.14 -10.31 -2.41
N LEU A 114 24.82 -9.35 -3.26
CA LEU A 114 24.10 -8.13 -2.91
C LEU A 114 22.85 -8.04 -3.78
N GLU A 115 21.71 -7.94 -3.16
CA GLU A 115 20.45 -7.64 -3.81
C GLU A 115 19.89 -6.35 -3.23
N ALA A 116 19.48 -5.42 -4.08
CA ALA A 116 18.84 -4.18 -3.68
C ALA A 116 17.60 -3.95 -4.55
N THR A 117 16.49 -3.58 -3.92
CA THR A 117 15.24 -3.28 -4.60
C THR A 117 14.65 -1.99 -4.03
N TYR A 118 14.29 -1.08 -4.92
CA TYR A 118 13.42 0.06 -4.62
C TYR A 118 12.03 -0.24 -5.15
N TYR A 119 11.01 0.07 -4.37
CA TYR A 119 9.62 -0.03 -4.80
C TYR A 119 8.84 1.24 -4.48
N ASN A 120 7.82 1.49 -5.28
CA ASN A 120 6.86 2.57 -5.09
C ASN A 120 5.46 2.04 -5.44
N THR A 121 4.63 1.93 -4.44
CA THR A 121 3.24 1.46 -4.54
C THR A 121 2.28 2.61 -4.30
N LEU A 122 1.43 2.87 -5.28
CA LEU A 122 0.38 3.87 -5.23
C LEU A 122 -0.97 3.16 -5.09
N ASN A 123 -1.68 3.41 -3.99
CA ASN A 123 -3.05 2.96 -3.77
C ASN A 123 -3.99 4.13 -3.99
N LYS A 124 -4.92 4.01 -4.93
CA LYS A 124 -5.89 5.05 -5.28
C LYS A 124 -7.31 4.61 -4.96
N GLY A 125 -8.09 5.55 -4.45
CA GLY A 125 -9.51 5.34 -4.20
C GLY A 125 -9.78 4.26 -3.17
N GLN A 126 -9.01 4.23 -2.07
CA GLN A 126 -9.21 3.26 -1.00
C GLN A 126 -10.62 3.36 -0.45
N ILE A 127 -11.28 2.21 -0.32
CA ILE A 127 -12.66 2.12 0.16
C ILE A 127 -12.65 2.18 1.68
N ILE A 128 -13.31 3.19 2.21
CA ILE A 128 -13.56 3.34 3.63
C ILE A 128 -15.04 3.08 3.88
N GLU A 129 -15.35 1.99 4.58
CA GLU A 129 -16.72 1.54 4.80
C GLU A 129 -17.45 2.35 5.89
N ASN A 130 -16.71 2.94 6.81
CA ASN A 130 -17.26 3.66 7.95
C ASN A 130 -16.76 5.11 7.99
N PHE A 131 -16.80 5.79 6.86
CA PHE A 131 -16.41 7.18 6.78
C PHE A 131 -17.44 8.06 7.45
N ARG A 132 -17.06 8.76 8.52
CA ARG A 132 -17.96 9.64 9.28
C ARG A 132 -18.15 10.95 8.53
N LEU A 133 -19.38 11.24 8.13
CA LEU A 133 -19.79 12.51 7.56
C LEU A 133 -20.68 13.29 8.54
N SER A 134 -21.15 14.47 8.11
CA SER A 134 -22.11 15.25 8.82
C SER A 134 -23.46 14.50 8.94
N TYR A 135 -24.11 14.61 10.07
CA TYR A 135 -25.44 14.03 10.33
C TYR A 135 -26.56 14.52 9.40
N GLY A 136 -26.32 15.57 8.62
CA GLY A 136 -27.31 16.09 7.66
C GLY A 136 -27.70 15.14 6.52
N THR A 137 -26.97 14.02 6.35
CA THR A 137 -27.30 12.99 5.34
C THR A 137 -28.35 11.97 5.79
N GLY A 138 -28.72 11.96 7.07
CA GLY A 138 -29.57 10.92 7.68
C GLY A 138 -28.82 9.65 8.07
N PHE A 139 -27.52 9.54 7.72
CA PHE A 139 -26.64 8.44 8.08
C PHE A 139 -25.45 8.96 8.89
N VAL A 140 -24.95 8.13 9.80
CA VAL A 140 -23.77 8.47 10.62
C VAL A 140 -22.48 8.16 9.86
N LEU A 141 -22.47 7.07 9.10
CA LEU A 141 -21.33 6.53 8.39
C LEU A 141 -21.65 6.38 6.91
N ASN A 142 -20.64 6.47 6.07
CA ASN A 142 -20.76 6.27 4.62
C ASN A 142 -19.65 5.38 4.10
N THR A 143 -19.97 4.54 3.12
CA THR A 143 -19.00 3.78 2.35
C THR A 143 -18.60 4.59 1.12
N GLN A 144 -17.33 4.89 0.97
CA GLN A 144 -16.85 5.66 -0.19
C GLN A 144 -15.39 5.38 -0.54
N ASN A 145 -15.03 5.66 -1.80
CA ASN A 145 -13.64 5.75 -2.21
C ASN A 145 -13.07 7.08 -1.70
N ALA A 146 -12.28 7.05 -0.63
CA ALA A 146 -12.00 8.24 0.15
C ALA A 146 -10.55 8.69 0.14
N ALA A 147 -9.58 7.79 0.12
CA ALA A 147 -8.19 8.15 0.29
C ALA A 147 -7.29 7.55 -0.78
N SER A 148 -6.15 8.18 -1.01
CA SER A 148 -5.06 7.61 -1.76
C SER A 148 -3.78 7.67 -0.95
N THR A 149 -3.01 6.59 -0.99
CA THR A 149 -1.77 6.46 -0.23
C THR A 149 -0.62 6.02 -1.12
N ARG A 150 0.57 6.45 -0.76
CA ARG A 150 1.82 6.02 -1.37
C ARG A 150 2.67 5.27 -0.35
N ASN A 151 3.15 4.10 -0.73
CA ASN A 151 4.14 3.34 0.02
C ASN A 151 5.38 3.16 -0.86
N GLN A 152 6.52 3.58 -0.37
CA GLN A 152 7.79 3.42 -1.08
C GLN A 152 8.86 2.94 -0.12
N GLY A 153 9.83 2.20 -0.63
CA GLY A 153 10.86 1.68 0.25
C GLY A 153 12.05 1.10 -0.51
N VAL A 154 13.05 0.78 0.29
CA VAL A 154 14.27 0.13 -0.17
C VAL A 154 14.48 -1.13 0.65
N GLU A 155 14.74 -2.22 -0.04
CA GLU A 155 15.11 -3.52 0.53
C GLU A 155 16.51 -3.88 0.06
N ILE A 156 17.37 -4.28 0.98
CA ILE A 156 18.73 -4.69 0.68
C ILE A 156 19.00 -6.01 1.39
N THR A 157 19.47 -6.99 0.62
CA THR A 157 19.94 -8.27 1.14
C THR A 157 21.42 -8.42 0.81
N LEU A 158 22.23 -8.64 1.83
CA LEU A 158 23.65 -8.93 1.71
C LEU A 158 23.91 -10.33 2.22
N GLY A 159 24.47 -11.18 1.38
CA GLY A 159 24.85 -12.56 1.73
C GLY A 159 26.30 -12.84 1.42
N SER A 160 26.98 -13.57 2.28
CA SER A 160 28.36 -13.98 2.05
C SER A 160 28.63 -15.39 2.56
N ASN A 161 29.34 -16.16 1.74
CA ASN A 161 29.92 -17.43 2.13
C ASN A 161 31.35 -17.15 2.61
N VAL A 162 31.51 -16.74 3.89
CA VAL A 162 32.77 -16.27 4.45
C VAL A 162 33.82 -17.41 4.48
N ILE A 163 33.39 -18.59 4.92
CA ILE A 163 34.19 -19.79 4.98
C ILE A 163 33.43 -20.95 4.39
N ASN A 164 34.03 -21.62 3.43
CA ASN A 164 33.47 -22.84 2.84
C ASN A 164 34.61 -23.90 2.71
N LYS A 165 34.83 -24.63 3.79
CA LYS A 165 35.82 -25.73 3.86
C LYS A 165 35.10 -27.04 4.20
N ALA A 166 35.68 -28.19 3.85
CA ALA A 166 35.09 -29.51 4.04
C ALA A 166 34.67 -29.81 5.50
N LYS A 167 35.34 -29.22 6.49
CA LYS A 167 35.05 -29.44 7.92
C LYS A 167 34.42 -28.25 8.64
N PHE A 168 34.33 -27.08 8.00
CA PHE A 168 33.80 -25.86 8.60
C PHE A 168 33.27 -24.92 7.54
N GLY A 169 32.01 -24.52 7.66
CA GLY A 169 31.36 -23.52 6.83
C GLY A 169 30.81 -22.40 7.68
N TRP A 170 30.99 -21.17 7.23
CA TRP A 170 30.34 -19.99 7.83
C TRP A 170 29.72 -19.12 6.77
N ASN A 171 28.39 -18.96 6.86
CA ASN A 171 27.59 -18.11 6.00
C ASN A 171 27.08 -16.94 6.82
N PHE A 172 27.03 -15.77 6.23
CA PHE A 172 26.46 -14.55 6.80
C PHE A 172 25.37 -14.02 5.88
N GLN A 173 24.27 -13.58 6.45
CA GLN A 173 23.21 -12.88 5.74
C GLN A 173 22.70 -11.72 6.57
N MET A 174 22.49 -10.56 5.93
CA MET A 174 21.90 -9.37 6.50
C MET A 174 20.80 -8.87 5.59
N ASN A 175 19.64 -8.57 6.17
CA ASN A 175 18.51 -7.96 5.48
C ASN A 175 18.26 -6.57 6.08
N PHE A 176 18.12 -5.58 5.23
CA PHE A 176 17.74 -4.22 5.60
C PHE A 176 16.51 -3.81 4.81
N ASN A 177 15.52 -3.27 5.50
CA ASN A 177 14.30 -2.71 4.90
C ASN A 177 14.02 -1.34 5.51
N LYS A 178 13.70 -0.38 4.67
CA LYS A 178 13.20 0.92 5.09
C LYS A 178 12.02 1.32 4.21
N MET A 179 10.89 1.57 4.85
CA MET A 179 9.65 1.99 4.19
C MET A 179 9.27 3.41 4.61
N TRP A 180 8.72 4.15 3.66
CA TRP A 180 8.04 5.44 3.88
C TRP A 180 6.63 5.31 3.33
N ASN A 181 5.67 5.82 4.06
CA ASN A 181 4.28 5.92 3.61
C ASN A 181 3.78 7.36 3.75
N GLU A 182 2.84 7.71 2.90
CA GLU A 182 2.26 9.04 2.83
C GLU A 182 0.79 8.95 2.38
N VAL A 183 -0.06 9.76 2.97
CA VAL A 183 -1.43 10.01 2.51
C VAL A 183 -1.37 11.14 1.49
N ILE A 184 -1.60 10.83 0.21
CA ILE A 184 -1.42 11.78 -0.90
C ILE A 184 -2.72 12.44 -1.35
N ASP A 185 -3.86 11.88 -0.98
CA ASP A 185 -5.17 12.42 -1.32
C ASP A 185 -6.21 12.02 -0.28
N MET A 186 -7.13 12.93 0.01
CA MET A 186 -8.27 12.76 0.91
C MET A 186 -9.49 13.52 0.37
N PRO A 187 -10.71 13.18 0.79
CA PRO A 187 -11.91 13.92 0.39
C PRO A 187 -11.82 15.41 0.76
N ARG A 188 -12.43 16.26 -0.06
CA ARG A 188 -12.48 17.71 0.19
C ARG A 188 -13.03 18.00 1.59
N ASN A 189 -12.42 18.97 2.26
CA ASN A 189 -12.77 19.42 3.62
C ASN A 189 -12.56 18.37 4.74
N VAL A 190 -11.80 17.30 4.48
CA VAL A 190 -11.39 16.34 5.50
C VAL A 190 -9.91 16.53 5.75
N ALA A 191 -9.56 17.16 6.86
CA ALA A 191 -8.17 17.39 7.24
C ALA A 191 -7.52 16.11 7.80
N GLU A 192 -8.31 15.32 8.51
CA GLU A 192 -7.88 14.04 9.08
C GLU A 192 -9.05 13.05 9.13
N TYR A 193 -8.73 11.78 9.05
CA TYR A 193 -9.69 10.68 9.20
C TYR A 193 -9.19 9.71 10.28
N TYR A 194 -10.05 9.42 11.26
CA TYR A 194 -9.73 8.51 12.36
C TYR A 194 -10.06 7.07 11.97
N ILE A 195 -9.03 6.24 11.85
CA ILE A 195 -9.18 4.79 11.64
C ILE A 195 -9.61 4.12 12.94
N ALA A 196 -9.03 4.58 14.06
CA ALA A 196 -9.37 4.13 15.40
C ALA A 196 -9.90 5.33 16.20
N ASP A 197 -11.23 5.39 16.34
CA ASP A 197 -11.92 6.37 17.20
C ASP A 197 -11.95 5.87 18.65
N THR A 198 -10.82 5.41 19.12
CA THR A 198 -10.68 4.95 20.50
C THR A 198 -10.07 6.07 21.33
N TRP A 199 -10.83 6.59 22.26
CA TRP A 199 -10.37 7.58 23.23
C TRP A 199 -9.42 6.94 24.24
N LEU A 200 -8.18 6.74 23.85
CA LEU A 200 -7.12 6.34 24.78
C LEU A 200 -6.54 7.60 25.42
N TYR A 201 -6.48 7.62 26.72
CA TYR A 201 -5.93 8.74 27.52
C TYR A 201 -6.52 10.12 27.16
N GLY A 202 -7.82 10.15 26.93
CA GLY A 202 -8.58 11.38 26.74
C GLY A 202 -8.63 11.93 25.33
N ASN A 203 -7.55 11.94 24.55
CA ASN A 203 -7.53 12.67 23.29
C ASN A 203 -6.65 12.09 22.18
N ALA A 204 -5.96 10.96 22.38
CA ALA A 204 -5.13 10.37 21.33
C ALA A 204 -5.96 9.51 20.36
N ARG A 205 -5.77 9.69 19.06
CA ARG A 205 -6.47 8.97 18.00
C ARG A 205 -5.48 8.51 16.93
N GLY A 206 -5.71 7.33 16.35
CA GLY A 206 -4.99 6.91 15.15
C GLY A 206 -5.72 7.40 13.91
N GLY A 207 -5.01 8.09 13.00
CA GLY A 207 -5.66 8.70 11.86
C GLY A 207 -4.79 8.88 10.63
N LEU A 208 -5.47 9.16 9.51
CA LEU A 208 -4.86 9.60 8.26
C LEU A 208 -4.88 11.13 8.23
N ILE A 209 -3.74 11.75 7.95
CA ILE A 209 -3.60 13.18 7.74
C ILE A 209 -3.03 13.38 6.35
N LEU A 210 -3.60 14.28 5.56
CA LEU A 210 -3.10 14.62 4.24
C LEU A 210 -1.63 15.09 4.33
N GLY A 211 -0.74 14.49 3.54
CA GLY A 211 0.70 14.71 3.60
C GLY A 211 1.41 14.04 4.78
N GLY A 212 0.66 13.42 5.70
CA GLY A 212 1.19 12.69 6.84
C GLY A 212 1.36 11.19 6.57
N ARG A 213 1.82 10.47 7.58
CA ARG A 213 1.93 9.00 7.51
C ARG A 213 0.56 8.35 7.68
N THR A 214 0.38 7.17 7.09
CA THR A 214 -0.84 6.35 7.27
C THR A 214 -1.01 5.83 8.70
N THR A 215 0.02 5.92 9.51
CA THR A 215 0.05 5.51 10.93
C THR A 215 0.27 6.70 11.86
N SER A 216 -0.30 7.86 11.52
CA SER A 216 -0.20 9.06 12.36
C SER A 216 -1.05 8.91 13.63
N ILE A 217 -0.52 9.40 14.73
CA ILE A 217 -1.26 9.58 15.98
C ILE A 217 -1.51 11.06 16.14
N THR A 218 -2.78 11.45 16.33
CA THR A 218 -3.21 12.82 16.54
C THR A 218 -3.76 13.01 17.94
N SER A 219 -3.59 14.21 18.47
CA SER A 219 -4.11 14.58 19.77
C SER A 219 -4.36 16.10 19.82
N PHE A 220 -5.20 16.52 20.75
CA PHE A 220 -5.35 17.94 21.05
C PHE A 220 -4.19 18.42 21.92
N GLY A 221 -3.67 19.59 21.59
CA GLY A 221 -2.67 20.32 22.37
C GLY A 221 -3.14 21.73 22.67
N TYR A 222 -2.54 22.34 23.63
CA TYR A 222 -2.78 23.78 23.87
C TYR A 222 -2.12 24.62 22.77
N ALA A 223 -2.84 25.62 22.26
CA ALA A 223 -2.26 26.59 21.36
C ALA A 223 -1.15 27.36 22.07
N ARG A 224 -0.04 27.57 21.37
CA ARG A 224 1.09 28.35 21.89
C ARG A 224 1.36 29.55 20.99
N ASN A 225 1.76 30.66 21.58
CA ASN A 225 2.20 31.82 20.80
C ASN A 225 3.60 31.58 20.20
N ASN A 226 4.09 32.55 19.41
CA ASN A 226 5.40 32.46 18.77
C ASN A 226 6.59 32.38 19.75
N GLN A 227 6.37 32.64 21.05
CA GLN A 227 7.35 32.52 22.13
C GLN A 227 7.22 31.19 22.89
N GLY A 228 6.32 30.29 22.48
CA GLY A 228 6.09 29.00 23.12
C GLY A 228 5.24 29.05 24.38
N GLN A 229 4.66 30.18 24.74
CA GLN A 229 3.78 30.35 25.89
C GLN A 229 2.35 29.87 25.56
N LEU A 230 1.61 29.39 26.57
CA LEU A 230 0.18 29.06 26.49
C LEU A 230 -0.66 30.29 26.37
#